data_fb8530250d617328254c837b9c8b39e8
#
_entry.id   fb8530250d617328254c837b9c8b39e8
#
_cell.length_a   1.000
_cell.length_b   1.000
_cell.length_c   1.000
_cell.angle_alpha   90.00
_cell.angle_beta   90.00
_cell.angle_gamma   90.00
#
_symmetry.space_group_name_H-M   'P 1'
#
loop_
_entity.id
_entity.type
_entity.pdbx_description
1 polymer ?
#
loop_
_entity_poly.entity_id
_entity_poly.type
_entity_poly.pdbx_seq_one_letter_code
_entity_poly.pdbx_strand_id
1 'polypeptide(L)'
;MTHVHFQPVGGAAGDMTLASLLAAGAAPESVSASLRRLDVPFEISTEEAEVNGVGALRVTVQHPEEHAHRDFRAVRALVRNAGLPERAAGRALDAFGRLAVAEGTIHGVDPDEVTFHEVGAVDSIVDVVGSCVALELLDVSSVTCGPLPMGTGIVRAAHGNLPVPGPATLEVLKGSKVRWTEERRETTTPTGAALMAAFTGGRFADAAPPMTLRSVGYGAGRARLEHAPNLLRAVVGELEGPAGDLTLLETNVDDATGEILGAAVESLLAAGALDAWLEPIVMKRGRGAYKICALVQNSDGDRLSRRLMRETGALGVRHLNAGRTVAERRHVVVELPYGRCRVKIGSLDGEDFVIAPEFADASRLAAETGMPLPKVYSDARNAYAQAGPPEKSG
;
A
#
# COMPACT_ATOMS: atom_id res chain seq x y z
N MET A 1 -3.11 3.09 10.89
CA MET A 1 -2.42 2.78 9.61
C MET A 1 -1.73 4.04 9.11
N THR A 2 -0.39 4.09 9.11
CA THR A 2 0.34 5.33 8.75
C THR A 2 0.16 5.64 7.28
N HIS A 3 -0.29 6.84 7.00
CA HIS A 3 -0.56 7.37 5.66
C HIS A 3 0.26 8.64 5.41
N VAL A 4 0.70 8.82 4.17
CA VAL A 4 1.27 10.09 3.71
C VAL A 4 0.43 10.67 2.60
N HIS A 5 0.05 11.93 2.75
CA HIS A 5 -0.51 12.72 1.67
C HIS A 5 0.50 13.76 1.20
N PHE A 6 0.95 13.66 -0.06
CA PHE A 6 1.78 14.69 -0.66
C PHE A 6 0.93 15.80 -1.24
N GLN A 7 1.30 17.04 -0.91
CA GLN A 7 0.73 18.24 -1.52
C GLN A 7 1.81 18.99 -2.29
N PRO A 8 1.84 18.88 -3.61
CA PRO A 8 2.75 19.65 -4.45
C PRO A 8 2.24 21.09 -4.57
N VAL A 9 2.70 21.96 -3.67
CA VAL A 9 2.26 23.37 -3.58
C VAL A 9 2.73 24.14 -4.80
N GLY A 10 4.05 24.17 -5.03
CA GLY A 10 4.68 24.81 -6.17
C GLY A 10 5.31 23.82 -7.15
N GLY A 11 5.75 22.66 -6.67
CA GLY A 11 6.46 21.71 -7.50
C GLY A 11 6.54 20.31 -6.91
N ALA A 12 7.12 19.38 -7.69
CA ALA A 12 7.48 18.04 -7.26
C ALA A 12 8.77 17.61 -7.97
N ALA A 13 9.82 17.34 -7.19
CA ALA A 13 11.11 16.85 -7.65
C ALA A 13 11.64 15.78 -6.69
N GLY A 14 12.67 15.06 -7.10
CA GLY A 14 13.25 13.99 -6.29
C GLY A 14 13.78 14.50 -4.94
N ASP A 15 14.63 15.53 -4.99
CA ASP A 15 15.20 16.21 -3.83
C ASP A 15 14.14 16.79 -2.89
N MET A 16 13.07 17.39 -3.44
CA MET A 16 11.94 17.91 -2.66
C MET A 16 11.17 16.78 -1.97
N THR A 17 11.03 15.62 -2.63
CA THR A 17 10.34 14.46 -2.06
C THR A 17 11.11 13.91 -0.88
N LEU A 18 12.41 13.67 -1.05
CA LEU A 18 13.28 13.23 0.03
C LEU A 18 13.31 14.24 1.18
N ALA A 19 13.52 15.51 0.87
CA ALA A 19 13.54 16.59 1.86
C ALA A 19 12.25 16.67 2.68
N SER A 20 11.08 16.55 2.04
CA SER A 20 9.80 16.60 2.73
C SER A 20 9.58 15.44 3.70
N LEU A 21 10.07 14.24 3.36
CA LEU A 21 9.99 13.05 4.22
C LEU A 21 10.98 13.12 5.39
N LEU A 22 12.19 13.63 5.15
CA LEU A 22 13.15 13.90 6.23
C LEU A 22 12.59 14.95 7.22
N ALA A 23 12.05 16.05 6.71
CA ALA A 23 11.40 17.07 7.51
C ALA A 23 10.15 16.54 8.26
N ALA A 24 9.48 15.51 7.74
CA ALA A 24 8.35 14.86 8.40
C ALA A 24 8.77 13.85 9.48
N GLY A 25 10.07 13.57 9.66
CA GLY A 25 10.59 12.76 10.75
C GLY A 25 11.34 11.48 10.35
N ALA A 26 11.57 11.24 9.04
CA ALA A 26 12.48 10.17 8.64
C ALA A 26 13.92 10.54 9.05
N ALA A 27 14.60 9.66 9.80
CA ALA A 27 15.94 9.91 10.32
C ALA A 27 16.99 9.98 9.19
N PRO A 28 17.66 11.13 8.96
CA PRO A 28 18.61 11.30 7.86
C PRO A 28 19.77 10.30 7.89
N GLU A 29 20.26 9.96 9.08
CA GLU A 29 21.35 9.02 9.30
C GLU A 29 20.96 7.60 8.85
N SER A 30 19.69 7.19 9.13
CA SER A 30 19.16 5.89 8.74
C SER A 30 18.94 5.79 7.23
N VAL A 31 18.48 6.89 6.61
CA VAL A 31 18.38 6.99 5.14
C VAL A 31 19.74 6.87 4.51
N SER A 32 20.73 7.67 4.97
CA SER A 32 22.10 7.66 4.46
C SER A 32 22.76 6.29 4.64
N ALA A 33 22.56 5.62 5.79
CA ALA A 33 23.09 4.27 6.03
C ALA A 33 22.53 3.23 5.04
N SER A 34 21.25 3.34 4.70
CA SER A 34 20.61 2.47 3.69
C SER A 34 21.14 2.75 2.29
N LEU A 35 21.30 4.01 1.93
CA LEU A 35 21.78 4.45 0.62
C LEU A 35 23.25 4.09 0.36
N ARG A 36 24.12 4.04 1.39
CA ARG A 36 25.51 3.58 1.24
C ARG A 36 25.66 2.17 0.70
N ARG A 37 24.59 1.38 0.74
CA ARG A 37 24.56 0.02 0.17
C ARG A 37 24.43 0.01 -1.37
N LEU A 38 24.15 1.16 -2.00
CA LEU A 38 24.02 1.28 -3.46
C LEU A 38 25.36 1.20 -4.20
N ASP A 39 26.49 1.17 -3.49
CA ASP A 39 27.84 1.13 -4.08
C ASP A 39 28.08 2.23 -5.14
N VAL A 40 27.58 3.43 -4.85
CA VAL A 40 27.86 4.66 -5.61
C VAL A 40 28.39 5.74 -4.67
N PRO A 41 29.39 6.54 -5.09
CA PRO A 41 29.93 7.59 -4.25
C PRO A 41 29.00 8.80 -4.23
N PHE A 42 28.53 9.19 -3.03
CA PHE A 42 27.73 10.40 -2.82
C PHE A 42 27.87 10.91 -1.38
N GLU A 43 27.54 12.17 -1.20
CA GLU A 43 27.30 12.80 0.10
C GLU A 43 25.93 13.49 0.07
N ILE A 44 25.16 13.33 1.15
CA ILE A 44 23.89 14.03 1.33
C ILE A 44 24.10 15.09 2.40
N SER A 45 23.74 16.31 2.07
CA SER A 45 23.64 17.42 3.01
C SER A 45 22.20 17.94 3.06
N THR A 46 21.81 18.36 4.26
CA THR A 46 20.52 19.00 4.49
C THR A 46 20.74 20.41 5.02
N GLU A 47 19.96 21.35 4.54
CA GLU A 47 19.98 22.73 5.04
C GLU A 47 18.56 23.20 5.35
N GLU A 48 18.40 24.00 6.40
CA GLU A 48 17.16 24.72 6.64
C GLU A 48 16.99 25.81 5.60
N ALA A 49 15.79 25.92 5.06
CA ALA A 49 15.41 26.90 4.06
C ALA A 49 14.12 27.59 4.46
N GLU A 50 13.98 28.86 4.09
CA GLU A 50 12.72 29.57 4.22
C GLU A 50 12.19 29.91 2.83
N VAL A 51 10.95 29.50 2.55
CA VAL A 51 10.27 29.82 1.29
C VAL A 51 8.95 30.50 1.59
N ASN A 52 8.85 31.77 1.24
CA ASN A 52 7.68 32.62 1.49
C ASN A 52 7.21 32.59 2.97
N GLY A 53 8.16 32.65 3.93
CA GLY A 53 7.87 32.61 5.36
C GLY A 53 7.58 31.21 5.92
N VAL A 54 7.67 30.16 5.11
CA VAL A 54 7.51 28.76 5.55
C VAL A 54 8.87 28.11 5.71
N GLY A 55 9.18 27.63 6.93
CA GLY A 55 10.37 26.83 7.19
C GLY A 55 10.29 25.48 6.45
N ALA A 56 11.35 25.10 5.78
CA ALA A 56 11.44 23.91 4.96
C ALA A 56 12.85 23.30 5.01
N LEU A 57 13.00 22.08 4.57
CA LEU A 57 14.29 21.43 4.41
C LEU A 57 14.66 21.39 2.93
N ARG A 58 15.93 21.60 2.63
CA ARG A 58 16.51 21.36 1.30
C ARG A 58 17.53 20.23 1.41
N VAL A 59 17.45 19.30 0.47
CA VAL A 59 18.44 18.23 0.29
C VAL A 59 19.36 18.58 -0.87
N THR A 60 20.63 18.33 -0.69
CA THR A 60 21.62 18.40 -1.77
C THR A 60 22.44 17.12 -1.77
N VAL A 61 22.45 16.46 -2.92
CA VAL A 61 23.30 15.31 -3.19
C VAL A 61 24.55 15.80 -3.91
N GLN A 62 25.72 15.54 -3.33
CA GLN A 62 27.02 15.81 -3.95
C GLN A 62 27.62 14.48 -4.37
N HIS A 63 28.19 14.43 -5.57
CA HIS A 63 28.86 13.24 -6.08
C HIS A 63 30.01 13.69 -7.01
N PRO A 64 31.05 12.87 -7.18
CA PRO A 64 32.09 13.13 -8.20
C PRO A 64 31.47 13.30 -9.57
N GLU A 65 32.09 14.13 -10.43
CA GLU A 65 31.68 14.21 -11.81
C GLU A 65 31.84 12.83 -12.47
N GLU A 66 30.72 12.22 -12.80
CA GLU A 66 30.68 10.95 -13.54
C GLU A 66 30.12 11.21 -14.95
N HIS A 67 30.86 10.79 -15.96
CA HIS A 67 30.36 10.72 -17.34
C HIS A 67 29.65 9.39 -17.64
N ALA A 68 29.39 8.58 -16.59
CA ALA A 68 28.75 7.28 -16.74
C ALA A 68 27.24 7.45 -16.95
N HIS A 69 26.81 7.32 -18.18
CA HIS A 69 25.40 7.13 -18.49
C HIS A 69 25.00 5.71 -18.09
N ARG A 70 24.13 5.57 -17.07
CA ARG A 70 23.60 4.28 -16.64
C ARG A 70 22.34 3.94 -17.42
N ASP A 71 22.28 2.74 -17.95
CA ASP A 71 21.03 2.20 -18.50
C ASP A 71 20.10 1.72 -17.36
N PHE A 72 18.86 1.46 -17.68
CA PHE A 72 17.88 0.99 -16.69
C PHE A 72 18.27 -0.36 -16.09
N ARG A 73 18.98 -1.24 -16.83
CA ARG A 73 19.46 -2.54 -16.31
C ARG A 73 20.48 -2.34 -15.20
N ALA A 74 21.39 -1.38 -15.38
CA ALA A 74 22.40 -1.04 -14.37
C ALA A 74 21.76 -0.46 -13.11
N VAL A 75 20.81 0.49 -13.24
CA VAL A 75 20.07 1.05 -12.11
C VAL A 75 19.27 -0.04 -11.38
N ARG A 76 18.60 -0.92 -12.11
CA ARG A 76 17.86 -2.06 -11.56
C ARG A 76 18.78 -3.00 -10.77
N ALA A 77 19.97 -3.28 -11.28
CA ALA A 77 20.96 -4.11 -10.60
C ALA A 77 21.46 -3.44 -9.30
N LEU A 78 21.77 -2.14 -9.32
CA LEU A 78 22.15 -1.39 -8.13
C LEU A 78 21.09 -1.49 -7.02
N VAL A 79 19.83 -1.22 -7.35
CA VAL A 79 18.73 -1.27 -6.36
C VAL A 79 18.52 -2.69 -5.81
N ARG A 80 18.56 -3.72 -6.67
CA ARG A 80 18.36 -5.11 -6.24
C ARG A 80 19.49 -5.64 -5.35
N ASN A 81 20.72 -5.24 -5.63
CA ASN A 81 21.89 -5.73 -4.90
C ASN A 81 22.15 -4.97 -3.59
N ALA A 82 21.48 -3.82 -3.38
CA ALA A 82 21.67 -2.98 -2.20
C ALA A 82 21.08 -3.55 -0.90
N GLY A 83 20.35 -4.68 -0.95
CA GLY A 83 19.76 -5.28 0.26
C GLY A 83 18.80 -4.36 0.99
N LEU A 84 18.06 -3.51 0.27
CA LEU A 84 17.05 -2.61 0.80
C LEU A 84 15.82 -3.40 1.27
N PRO A 85 14.99 -2.81 2.17
CA PRO A 85 13.69 -3.38 2.48
C PRO A 85 12.86 -3.59 1.20
N GLU A 86 12.15 -4.72 1.10
CA GLU A 86 11.46 -5.16 -0.12
C GLU A 86 10.50 -4.09 -0.67
N ARG A 87 9.71 -3.45 0.21
CA ARG A 87 8.79 -2.37 -0.19
C ARG A 87 9.53 -1.16 -0.73
N ALA A 88 10.64 -0.76 -0.13
CA ALA A 88 11.45 0.37 -0.59
C ALA A 88 12.07 0.07 -1.96
N ALA A 89 12.68 -1.11 -2.13
CA ALA A 89 13.24 -1.54 -3.40
C ALA A 89 12.16 -1.64 -4.49
N GLY A 90 10.99 -2.20 -4.18
CA GLY A 90 9.86 -2.32 -5.11
C GLY A 90 9.35 -0.97 -5.59
N ARG A 91 9.19 0.02 -4.69
CA ARG A 91 8.78 1.39 -5.04
C ARG A 91 9.83 2.10 -5.90
N ALA A 92 11.12 1.96 -5.58
CA ALA A 92 12.20 2.54 -6.36
C ALA A 92 12.26 1.96 -7.78
N LEU A 93 12.14 0.64 -7.89
CA LEU A 93 12.11 -0.04 -9.19
C LEU A 93 10.88 0.33 -10.03
N ASP A 94 9.71 0.54 -9.41
CA ASP A 94 8.52 1.04 -10.13
C ASP A 94 8.75 2.46 -10.64
N ALA A 95 9.33 3.36 -9.84
CA ALA A 95 9.64 4.72 -10.27
C ALA A 95 10.62 4.74 -11.47
N PHE A 96 11.73 4.01 -11.38
CA PHE A 96 12.69 3.91 -12.48
C PHE A 96 12.11 3.20 -13.71
N GLY A 97 11.26 2.18 -13.51
CA GLY A 97 10.56 1.50 -14.60
C GLY A 97 9.64 2.43 -15.38
N ARG A 98 8.91 3.32 -14.69
CA ARG A 98 8.07 4.35 -15.34
C ARG A 98 8.89 5.33 -16.15
N LEU A 99 10.05 5.76 -15.64
CA LEU A 99 10.97 6.61 -16.37
C LEU A 99 11.54 5.91 -17.60
N ALA A 100 11.94 4.64 -17.47
CA ALA A 100 12.46 3.86 -18.59
C ALA A 100 11.41 3.66 -19.69
N VAL A 101 10.16 3.39 -19.33
CA VAL A 101 9.05 3.29 -20.29
C VAL A 101 8.79 4.63 -20.97
N ALA A 102 8.81 5.74 -20.23
CA ALA A 102 8.60 7.07 -20.79
C ALA A 102 9.70 7.47 -21.78
N GLU A 103 10.96 7.34 -21.38
CA GLU A 103 12.11 7.62 -22.24
C GLU A 103 12.17 6.66 -23.43
N GLY A 104 11.89 5.37 -23.23
CA GLY A 104 11.82 4.38 -24.31
C GLY A 104 10.76 4.74 -25.35
N THR A 105 9.60 5.23 -24.90
CA THR A 105 8.53 5.71 -25.79
C THR A 105 8.97 6.94 -26.59
N ILE A 106 9.67 7.89 -25.95
CA ILE A 106 10.13 9.13 -26.60
C ILE A 106 11.23 8.84 -27.62
N HIS A 107 12.17 7.98 -27.29
CA HIS A 107 13.33 7.67 -28.12
C HIS A 107 13.11 6.50 -29.09
N GLY A 108 12.00 5.78 -28.98
CA GLY A 108 11.70 4.62 -29.83
C GLY A 108 12.61 3.41 -29.57
N VAL A 109 13.04 3.22 -28.32
CA VAL A 109 13.93 2.13 -27.89
C VAL A 109 13.26 1.28 -26.81
N ASP A 110 13.73 0.03 -26.63
CA ASP A 110 13.26 -0.83 -25.56
C ASP A 110 13.54 -0.19 -24.18
N PRO A 111 12.59 -0.17 -23.25
CA PRO A 111 12.80 0.38 -21.92
C PRO A 111 14.04 -0.17 -21.20
N ASP A 112 14.39 -1.44 -21.41
CA ASP A 112 15.57 -2.05 -20.80
C ASP A 112 16.89 -1.55 -21.41
N GLU A 113 16.85 -0.95 -22.60
CA GLU A 113 18.00 -0.40 -23.32
C GLU A 113 18.10 1.13 -23.21
N VAL A 114 17.13 1.75 -22.51
CA VAL A 114 17.14 3.20 -22.28
C VAL A 114 18.37 3.57 -21.46
N THR A 115 19.16 4.47 -22.03
CA THR A 115 20.25 5.14 -21.31
C THR A 115 19.70 6.44 -20.71
N PHE A 116 19.71 6.55 -19.39
CA PHE A 116 19.26 7.74 -18.71
C PHE A 116 20.31 8.87 -18.81
N HIS A 117 19.96 9.97 -19.43
CA HIS A 117 20.86 11.11 -19.61
C HIS A 117 20.90 12.03 -18.38
N GLU A 118 19.78 12.12 -17.64
CA GLU A 118 19.63 12.94 -16.44
C GLU A 118 19.27 12.06 -15.22
N VAL A 119 18.33 11.15 -15.37
CA VAL A 119 17.79 10.31 -14.28
C VAL A 119 18.76 9.19 -13.86
N GLY A 120 19.73 8.82 -14.68
CA GLY A 120 20.79 7.86 -14.35
C GLY A 120 21.94 8.45 -13.52
N ALA A 121 21.94 9.75 -13.30
CA ALA A 121 22.91 10.42 -12.45
C ALA A 121 22.73 10.01 -10.96
N VAL A 122 23.80 10.07 -10.21
CA VAL A 122 23.82 9.60 -8.82
C VAL A 122 22.84 10.36 -7.93
N ASP A 123 22.65 11.66 -8.16
CA ASP A 123 21.69 12.49 -7.42
C ASP A 123 20.25 11.96 -7.58
N SER A 124 19.83 11.66 -8.80
CA SER A 124 18.49 11.10 -9.07
C SER A 124 18.31 9.72 -8.45
N ILE A 125 19.35 8.87 -8.47
CA ILE A 125 19.31 7.55 -7.83
C ILE A 125 19.15 7.69 -6.33
N VAL A 126 19.91 8.57 -5.70
CA VAL A 126 19.88 8.85 -4.27
C VAL A 126 18.52 9.43 -3.86
N ASP A 127 17.98 10.37 -4.62
CA ASP A 127 16.66 10.98 -4.38
C ASP A 127 15.53 9.95 -4.43
N VAL A 128 15.52 9.11 -5.48
CA VAL A 128 14.46 8.09 -5.66
C VAL A 128 14.54 7.03 -4.58
N VAL A 129 15.71 6.43 -4.39
CA VAL A 129 15.88 5.35 -3.40
C VAL A 129 15.73 5.89 -1.98
N GLY A 130 16.30 7.09 -1.71
CA GLY A 130 16.20 7.76 -0.42
C GLY A 130 14.76 8.07 -0.03
N SER A 131 13.95 8.55 -0.97
CA SER A 131 12.51 8.78 -0.74
C SER A 131 11.75 7.48 -0.42
N CYS A 132 12.07 6.39 -1.12
CA CYS A 132 11.46 5.09 -0.85
C CYS A 132 11.87 4.51 0.51
N VAL A 133 13.13 4.67 0.90
CA VAL A 133 13.65 4.28 2.23
C VAL A 133 13.03 5.15 3.33
N ALA A 134 12.91 6.46 3.11
CA ALA A 134 12.30 7.37 4.07
C ALA A 134 10.82 7.01 4.35
N LEU A 135 10.04 6.63 3.33
CA LEU A 135 8.68 6.10 3.52
C LEU A 135 8.64 4.82 4.37
N GLU A 136 9.63 3.94 4.19
CA GLU A 136 9.74 2.71 4.98
C GLU A 136 10.07 3.00 6.45
N LEU A 137 11.01 3.92 6.70
CA LEU A 137 11.39 4.34 8.05
C LEU A 137 10.26 5.05 8.81
N LEU A 138 9.35 5.71 8.11
CA LEU A 138 8.13 6.30 8.66
C LEU A 138 6.99 5.28 8.82
N ASP A 139 7.24 4.00 8.50
CA ASP A 139 6.24 2.91 8.48
C ASP A 139 4.99 3.24 7.66
N VAL A 140 5.19 3.88 6.51
CA VAL A 140 4.10 4.30 5.63
C VAL A 140 3.53 3.12 4.86
N SER A 141 2.27 2.81 5.13
CA SER A 141 1.53 1.73 4.47
C SER A 141 0.79 2.19 3.22
N SER A 142 0.37 3.45 3.15
CA SER A 142 -0.35 3.99 2.00
C SER A 142 0.03 5.45 1.70
N VAL A 143 -0.07 5.83 0.42
CA VAL A 143 0.29 7.17 -0.05
C VAL A 143 -0.80 7.71 -0.97
N THR A 144 -1.15 8.98 -0.79
CA THR A 144 -1.93 9.77 -1.76
C THR A 144 -1.16 11.04 -2.13
N CYS A 145 -1.50 11.63 -3.27
CA CYS A 145 -0.88 12.87 -3.72
C CYS A 145 -1.91 13.74 -4.42
N GLY A 146 -1.82 15.04 -4.22
CA GLY A 146 -2.58 16.04 -4.99
C GLY A 146 -2.15 16.09 -6.46
N PRO A 147 -2.96 16.68 -7.36
CA PRO A 147 -2.59 16.85 -8.76
C PRO A 147 -1.29 17.64 -8.91
N LEU A 148 -0.35 17.09 -9.69
CA LEU A 148 0.96 17.69 -9.89
C LEU A 148 0.87 18.99 -10.68
N PRO A 149 1.56 20.07 -10.27
CA PRO A 149 1.58 21.33 -11.00
C PRO A 149 2.44 21.22 -12.25
N MET A 150 1.90 21.63 -13.39
CA MET A 150 2.57 21.71 -14.67
C MET A 150 2.83 23.16 -15.02
N GLY A 151 4.10 23.53 -15.10
CA GLY A 151 4.51 24.85 -15.60
C GLY A 151 4.48 24.92 -17.12
N THR A 152 4.97 26.03 -17.65
CA THR A 152 5.03 26.34 -19.08
C THR A 152 6.39 26.89 -19.48
N GLY A 153 6.65 27.03 -20.77
CA GLY A 153 7.88 27.67 -21.28
C GLY A 153 8.84 26.68 -21.91
N ILE A 154 10.13 26.99 -21.80
CA ILE A 154 11.22 26.21 -22.38
C ILE A 154 12.33 26.01 -21.33
N VAL A 155 12.83 24.81 -21.23
CA VAL A 155 13.98 24.44 -20.39
C VAL A 155 15.15 23.99 -21.27
N ARG A 156 16.37 24.30 -20.86
CA ARG A 156 17.57 23.78 -21.51
C ARG A 156 17.94 22.44 -20.83
N ALA A 157 17.90 21.36 -21.59
CA ALA A 157 18.20 20.00 -21.17
C ALA A 157 19.35 19.41 -22.01
N ALA A 158 19.75 18.17 -21.73
CA ALA A 158 20.80 17.47 -22.45
C ALA A 158 20.51 17.40 -23.99
N HIS A 159 19.25 17.30 -24.37
CA HIS A 159 18.79 17.26 -25.77
C HIS A 159 18.52 18.66 -26.38
N GLY A 160 18.97 19.73 -25.73
CA GLY A 160 18.75 21.11 -26.19
C GLY A 160 17.56 21.77 -25.49
N ASN A 161 16.88 22.66 -26.21
CA ASN A 161 15.73 23.39 -25.68
C ASN A 161 14.45 22.52 -25.78
N LEU A 162 13.90 22.15 -24.66
CA LEU A 162 12.67 21.33 -24.58
C LEU A 162 11.49 22.17 -24.05
N PRO A 163 10.26 21.86 -24.48
CA PRO A 163 9.07 22.48 -23.89
C PRO A 163 8.88 22.04 -22.44
N VAL A 164 8.29 22.92 -21.65
CA VAL A 164 7.86 22.64 -20.27
C VAL A 164 6.32 22.45 -20.26
N PRO A 165 5.80 21.38 -19.67
CA PRO A 165 6.49 20.24 -19.03
C PRO A 165 7.33 19.44 -20.03
N GLY A 166 8.43 18.85 -19.53
CA GLY A 166 9.29 17.99 -20.33
C GLY A 166 8.54 16.76 -20.89
N PRO A 167 8.93 16.25 -22.08
CA PRO A 167 8.26 15.08 -22.69
C PRO A 167 8.20 13.87 -21.76
N ALA A 168 9.27 13.55 -21.04
CA ALA A 168 9.33 12.44 -20.09
C ALA A 168 8.34 12.61 -18.94
N THR A 169 8.20 13.83 -18.39
CA THR A 169 7.21 14.13 -17.36
C THR A 169 5.80 13.86 -17.84
N LEU A 170 5.45 14.30 -19.06
CA LEU A 170 4.11 14.08 -19.60
C LEU A 170 3.83 12.61 -19.91
N GLU A 171 4.82 11.88 -20.42
CA GLU A 171 4.65 10.46 -20.72
C GLU A 171 4.47 9.63 -19.44
N VAL A 172 5.23 9.92 -18.37
CA VAL A 172 5.05 9.30 -17.04
C VAL A 172 3.65 9.55 -16.48
N LEU A 173 3.10 10.75 -16.71
CA LEU A 173 1.81 11.19 -16.14
C LEU A 173 0.63 10.95 -17.06
N LYS A 174 0.81 10.28 -18.17
CA LYS A 174 -0.27 9.96 -19.12
C LYS A 174 -1.40 9.19 -18.43
N GLY A 175 -2.61 9.70 -18.57
CA GLY A 175 -3.79 9.16 -17.88
C GLY A 175 -3.99 9.65 -16.44
N SER A 176 -3.07 10.45 -15.92
CA SER A 176 -3.17 11.05 -14.58
C SER A 176 -3.76 12.46 -14.62
N LYS A 177 -4.42 12.85 -13.53
CA LYS A 177 -4.92 14.23 -13.34
C LYS A 177 -3.78 15.15 -12.96
N VAL A 178 -3.58 16.25 -13.70
CA VAL A 178 -2.56 17.27 -13.44
C VAL A 178 -3.20 18.66 -13.32
N ARG A 179 -2.48 19.62 -12.77
CA ARG A 179 -2.92 21.01 -12.59
C ARG A 179 -1.97 21.94 -13.35
N TRP A 180 -2.45 22.63 -14.38
CA TRP A 180 -1.68 23.64 -15.10
C TRP A 180 -1.50 24.91 -14.27
N THR A 181 -0.31 25.53 -14.35
CA THR A 181 0.04 26.76 -13.62
C THR A 181 0.59 27.82 -14.60
N GLU A 182 0.67 29.06 -14.12
CA GLU A 182 1.24 30.18 -14.88
C GLU A 182 2.78 30.26 -14.75
N GLU A 183 3.40 29.35 -14.01
CA GLU A 183 4.86 29.32 -13.84
C GLU A 183 5.56 29.04 -15.17
N ARG A 184 6.49 29.92 -15.53
CA ARG A 184 7.26 29.81 -16.80
C ARG A 184 8.54 29.00 -16.62
N ARG A 185 8.45 27.84 -15.94
CA ARG A 185 9.55 26.91 -15.72
C ARG A 185 9.04 25.54 -15.36
N GLU A 186 9.93 24.58 -15.30
CA GLU A 186 9.62 23.24 -14.84
C GLU A 186 9.28 23.27 -13.35
N THR A 187 8.07 22.87 -12.99
CA THR A 187 7.57 22.75 -11.64
C THR A 187 7.55 21.30 -11.16
N THR A 188 7.29 20.40 -12.07
CA THR A 188 7.36 18.95 -11.82
C THR A 188 8.40 18.34 -12.74
N THR A 189 9.45 17.75 -12.14
CA THR A 189 10.52 17.07 -12.87
C THR A 189 10.11 15.64 -13.24
N PRO A 190 10.77 14.98 -14.21
CA PRO A 190 10.53 13.57 -14.51
C PRO A 190 10.66 12.66 -13.29
N THR A 191 11.69 12.88 -12.45
CA THR A 191 11.92 12.13 -11.21
C THR A 191 10.79 12.32 -10.20
N GLY A 192 10.35 13.57 -9.99
CA GLY A 192 9.23 13.87 -9.10
C GLY A 192 7.91 13.24 -9.59
N ALA A 193 7.65 13.32 -10.89
CA ALA A 193 6.49 12.69 -11.52
C ALA A 193 6.50 11.16 -11.32
N ALA A 194 7.64 10.53 -11.56
CA ALA A 194 7.80 9.08 -11.43
C ALA A 194 7.63 8.60 -9.99
N LEU A 195 8.19 9.31 -9.01
CA LEU A 195 8.01 9.01 -7.59
C LEU A 195 6.54 9.08 -7.20
N MET A 196 5.86 10.19 -7.51
CA MET A 196 4.45 10.34 -7.15
C MET A 196 3.56 9.32 -7.87
N ALA A 197 3.84 9.02 -9.13
CA ALA A 197 3.11 7.99 -9.88
C ALA A 197 3.37 6.58 -9.35
N ALA A 198 4.60 6.25 -8.92
CA ALA A 198 4.92 4.96 -8.31
C ALA A 198 4.22 4.80 -6.95
N PHE A 199 4.18 5.85 -6.13
CA PHE A 199 3.57 5.80 -4.81
C PHE A 199 2.04 5.71 -4.83
N THR A 200 1.39 6.26 -5.87
CA THR A 200 -0.08 6.37 -5.96
C THR A 200 -0.70 5.51 -7.07
N GLY A 201 0.11 4.81 -7.85
CA GLY A 201 -0.34 4.12 -9.07
C GLY A 201 -0.82 5.11 -10.15
N GLY A 202 -0.32 6.35 -10.14
CA GLY A 202 -0.73 7.42 -11.08
C GLY A 202 -2.09 8.04 -10.80
N ARG A 203 -2.70 7.73 -9.65
CA ARG A 203 -4.02 8.26 -9.23
C ARG A 203 -3.82 9.42 -8.26
N PHE A 204 -4.09 10.62 -8.73
CA PHE A 204 -3.99 11.84 -7.92
C PHE A 204 -5.37 12.28 -7.43
N ALA A 205 -5.46 12.60 -6.13
CA ALA A 205 -6.70 12.98 -5.45
C ALA A 205 -6.70 14.49 -5.13
N ASP A 206 -7.84 15.15 -5.31
CA ASP A 206 -7.94 16.59 -5.03
C ASP A 206 -7.83 16.95 -3.53
N ALA A 207 -8.07 15.99 -2.65
CA ALA A 207 -8.01 16.17 -1.20
C ALA A 207 -7.34 14.98 -0.51
N ALA A 208 -6.72 15.25 0.63
CA ALA A 208 -6.26 14.22 1.55
C ALA A 208 -7.46 13.42 2.10
N PRO A 209 -7.30 12.12 2.37
CA PRO A 209 -8.29 11.36 3.11
C PRO A 209 -8.40 11.88 4.56
N PRO A 210 -9.55 11.70 5.23
CA PRO A 210 -9.64 11.98 6.66
C PRO A 210 -8.59 11.20 7.45
N MET A 211 -7.80 11.92 8.25
CA MET A 211 -6.73 11.32 9.06
C MET A 211 -6.40 12.18 10.27
N THR A 212 -5.96 11.55 11.36
CA THR A 212 -5.36 12.26 12.49
C THR A 212 -3.92 12.60 12.16
N LEU A 213 -3.57 13.89 12.18
CA LEU A 213 -2.23 14.37 11.81
C LEU A 213 -1.20 13.97 12.86
N ARG A 214 -0.07 13.47 12.39
CA ARG A 214 1.09 13.06 13.20
C ARG A 214 2.27 14.00 13.02
N SER A 215 2.66 14.26 11.78
CA SER A 215 3.73 15.19 11.45
C SER A 215 3.54 15.80 10.05
N VAL A 216 4.22 16.92 9.81
CA VAL A 216 4.22 17.60 8.51
C VAL A 216 5.65 18.00 8.18
N GLY A 217 6.10 17.68 6.97
CA GLY A 217 7.41 18.11 6.47
C GLY A 217 7.29 18.88 5.15
N TYR A 218 8.18 19.86 4.97
CA TYR A 218 8.25 20.66 3.76
C TYR A 218 9.61 20.47 3.10
N GLY A 219 9.60 20.04 1.84
CA GLY A 219 10.79 19.98 0.98
C GLY A 219 10.82 21.21 0.06
N ALA A 220 11.91 21.97 0.10
CA ALA A 220 12.11 23.17 -0.69
C ALA A 220 12.86 22.88 -1.98
N GLY A 221 12.28 23.28 -3.12
CA GLY A 221 13.00 23.29 -4.39
C GLY A 221 13.99 24.45 -4.51
N ARG A 222 14.97 24.32 -5.40
CA ARG A 222 16.01 25.34 -5.61
C ARG A 222 15.50 26.54 -6.39
N ALA A 223 14.60 26.35 -7.33
CA ALA A 223 14.09 27.40 -8.19
C ALA A 223 13.13 28.33 -7.41
N ARG A 224 13.24 29.64 -7.63
CA ARG A 224 12.23 30.60 -7.16
C ARG A 224 11.09 30.64 -8.16
N LEU A 225 9.86 30.39 -7.68
CA LEU A 225 8.63 30.52 -8.44
C LEU A 225 8.02 31.91 -8.24
N GLU A 226 7.19 32.34 -9.21
CA GLU A 226 6.57 33.66 -9.20
C GLU A 226 5.21 33.65 -8.52
N HIS A 227 4.43 32.56 -8.69
CA HIS A 227 3.02 32.49 -8.31
C HIS A 227 2.75 31.58 -7.12
N ALA A 228 3.73 30.71 -6.73
CA ALA A 228 3.56 29.80 -5.61
C ALA A 228 4.90 29.57 -4.87
N PRO A 229 4.88 29.25 -3.58
CA PRO A 229 6.10 28.78 -2.91
C PRO A 229 6.54 27.44 -3.51
N ASN A 230 7.83 27.33 -3.88
CA ASN A 230 8.39 26.11 -4.43
C ASN A 230 8.60 25.05 -3.33
N LEU A 231 7.51 24.51 -2.86
CA LEU A 231 7.43 23.55 -1.76
C LEU A 231 6.66 22.30 -2.19
N LEU A 232 7.15 21.16 -1.73
CA LEU A 232 6.41 19.91 -1.64
C LEU A 232 6.16 19.61 -0.16
N ARG A 233 4.89 19.48 0.23
CA ARG A 233 4.52 19.15 1.61
C ARG A 233 4.17 17.67 1.72
N ALA A 234 4.80 16.97 2.68
CA ALA A 234 4.41 15.64 3.12
C ALA A 234 3.61 15.76 4.42
N VAL A 235 2.36 15.33 4.41
CA VAL A 235 1.49 15.29 5.58
C VAL A 235 1.38 13.84 6.02
N VAL A 236 1.93 13.52 7.17
CA VAL A 236 1.92 12.16 7.76
C VAL A 236 0.83 12.09 8.82
N GLY A 237 0.01 11.06 8.77
CA GLY A 237 -1.07 10.87 9.73
C GLY A 237 -1.54 9.43 9.79
N GLU A 238 -2.44 9.19 10.73
CA GLU A 238 -3.17 7.94 10.86
C GLU A 238 -4.53 8.09 10.18
N LEU A 239 -4.84 7.21 9.21
CA LEU A 239 -6.14 7.23 8.56
C LEU A 239 -7.25 7.02 9.59
N GLU A 240 -8.20 7.96 9.62
CA GLU A 240 -9.45 7.79 10.34
C GLU A 240 -10.36 6.90 9.48
N GLY A 241 -10.52 5.71 9.86
CA GLY A 241 -11.46 4.78 9.24
C GLY A 241 -11.73 3.65 10.21
N PRO A 242 -12.78 2.86 10.06
CA PRO A 242 -12.83 1.63 10.79
C PRO A 242 -11.50 0.93 10.52
N ALA A 243 -10.76 0.66 11.59
CA ALA A 243 -9.51 -0.10 11.55
C ALA A 243 -9.86 -1.51 11.03
N GLY A 244 -9.99 -1.61 9.73
CA GLY A 244 -10.30 -2.85 9.05
C GLY A 244 -9.13 -3.15 8.14
N ASP A 245 -8.22 -3.99 8.63
CA ASP A 245 -7.23 -4.66 7.78
C ASP A 245 -7.91 -5.60 6.76
N LEU A 246 -9.25 -5.46 6.62
CA LEU A 246 -10.09 -6.36 5.86
C LEU A 246 -10.78 -5.66 4.69
N THR A 247 -10.91 -6.40 3.62
CA THR A 247 -11.73 -6.06 2.45
C THR A 247 -12.86 -7.06 2.33
N LEU A 248 -14.08 -6.57 2.16
CA LEU A 248 -15.20 -7.38 1.71
C LEU A 248 -15.21 -7.34 0.18
N LEU A 249 -14.96 -8.49 -0.43
CA LEU A 249 -15.09 -8.71 -1.86
C LEU A 249 -16.52 -9.12 -2.19
N GLU A 250 -17.13 -8.51 -3.19
CA GLU A 250 -18.49 -8.85 -3.65
C GLU A 250 -18.57 -8.92 -5.16
N THR A 251 -19.28 -9.94 -5.67
CA THR A 251 -19.69 -10.00 -7.07
C THR A 251 -21.06 -10.62 -7.21
N ASN A 252 -21.82 -10.23 -8.25
CA ASN A 252 -23.11 -10.79 -8.56
C ASN A 252 -22.96 -11.72 -9.77
N VAL A 253 -23.56 -12.92 -9.69
CA VAL A 253 -23.48 -13.95 -10.73
C VAL A 253 -24.90 -14.48 -11.02
N ASP A 254 -25.37 -14.41 -12.28
CA ASP A 254 -26.69 -14.85 -12.72
C ASP A 254 -26.65 -15.99 -13.75
N ASP A 255 -25.46 -16.48 -14.07
CA ASP A 255 -25.21 -17.47 -15.12
C ASP A 255 -24.36 -18.68 -14.70
N ALA A 256 -24.03 -18.81 -13.38
CA ALA A 256 -23.33 -19.97 -12.84
C ALA A 256 -24.29 -20.91 -12.05
N THR A 257 -23.99 -22.21 -12.07
CA THR A 257 -24.71 -23.19 -11.27
C THR A 257 -24.38 -23.13 -9.80
N GLY A 258 -25.29 -23.61 -8.91
CA GLY A 258 -25.02 -23.66 -7.47
C GLY A 258 -23.78 -24.48 -7.11
N GLU A 259 -23.44 -25.50 -7.89
CA GLU A 259 -22.21 -26.30 -7.70
C GLU A 259 -20.94 -25.46 -7.95
N ILE A 260 -20.92 -24.67 -9.03
CA ILE A 260 -19.80 -23.76 -9.32
C ILE A 260 -19.66 -22.71 -8.21
N LEU A 261 -20.79 -22.15 -7.76
CA LEU A 261 -20.80 -21.13 -6.71
C LEU A 261 -20.32 -21.70 -5.36
N GLY A 262 -20.77 -22.93 -5.01
CA GLY A 262 -20.31 -23.63 -3.81
C GLY A 262 -18.79 -23.93 -3.86
N ALA A 263 -18.31 -24.43 -4.99
CA ALA A 263 -16.89 -24.69 -5.20
C ALA A 263 -16.04 -23.39 -5.13
N ALA A 264 -16.57 -22.28 -5.65
CA ALA A 264 -15.90 -20.96 -5.55
C ALA A 264 -15.74 -20.49 -4.10
N VAL A 265 -16.77 -20.67 -3.25
CA VAL A 265 -16.70 -20.36 -1.81
C VAL A 265 -15.62 -21.20 -1.13
N GLU A 266 -15.63 -22.53 -1.34
CA GLU A 266 -14.60 -23.41 -0.78
C GLU A 266 -13.20 -23.05 -1.26
N SER A 267 -13.05 -22.71 -2.54
CA SER A 267 -11.80 -22.29 -3.16
C SER A 267 -11.24 -20.99 -2.54
N LEU A 268 -12.11 -20.02 -2.24
CA LEU A 268 -11.72 -18.78 -1.58
C LEU A 268 -11.26 -19.02 -0.14
N LEU A 269 -11.98 -19.83 0.62
CA LEU A 269 -11.61 -20.22 2.00
C LEU A 269 -10.28 -20.97 2.01
N ALA A 270 -10.08 -21.93 1.13
CA ALA A 270 -8.81 -22.65 1.00
C ALA A 270 -7.65 -21.76 0.58
N ALA A 271 -7.94 -20.67 -0.13
CA ALA A 271 -6.94 -19.67 -0.54
C ALA A 271 -6.66 -18.58 0.49
N GLY A 272 -7.26 -18.64 1.68
CA GLY A 272 -7.00 -17.75 2.80
C GLY A 272 -8.03 -16.65 3.01
N ALA A 273 -9.20 -16.72 2.40
CA ALA A 273 -10.32 -15.88 2.82
C ALA A 273 -10.69 -16.19 4.27
N LEU A 274 -10.95 -15.14 5.07
CA LEU A 274 -11.33 -15.28 6.47
C LEU A 274 -12.76 -15.78 6.64
N ASP A 275 -13.61 -15.46 5.64
CA ASP A 275 -14.96 -15.94 5.52
C ASP A 275 -15.42 -15.82 4.05
N ALA A 276 -16.34 -16.67 3.63
CA ALA A 276 -16.96 -16.58 2.30
C ALA A 276 -18.36 -17.20 2.32
N TRP A 277 -19.32 -16.54 1.64
CA TRP A 277 -20.71 -16.98 1.62
C TRP A 277 -21.44 -16.54 0.37
N LEU A 278 -22.66 -17.07 0.19
CA LEU A 278 -23.58 -16.75 -0.89
C LEU A 278 -24.84 -16.06 -0.34
N GLU A 279 -25.28 -15.02 -1.02
CA GLU A 279 -26.56 -14.35 -0.78
C GLU A 279 -27.45 -14.46 -2.02
N PRO A 280 -28.66 -15.01 -1.92
CA PRO A 280 -29.60 -15.02 -3.05
C PRO A 280 -30.09 -13.58 -3.32
N ILE A 281 -30.07 -13.19 -4.58
CA ILE A 281 -30.52 -11.87 -5.04
C ILE A 281 -31.39 -11.99 -6.29
N VAL A 282 -32.11 -10.92 -6.59
CA VAL A 282 -32.82 -10.77 -7.86
C VAL A 282 -32.17 -9.66 -8.66
N MET A 283 -31.73 -9.97 -9.88
CA MET A 283 -31.11 -9.02 -10.80
C MET A 283 -32.11 -8.45 -11.81
N LYS A 284 -31.61 -7.58 -12.70
CA LYS A 284 -32.41 -6.99 -13.78
C LYS A 284 -33.23 -8.06 -14.54
N ARG A 285 -34.44 -7.69 -14.99
CA ARG A 285 -35.37 -8.57 -15.67
C ARG A 285 -35.89 -9.72 -14.81
N GLY A 286 -35.86 -9.62 -13.48
CA GLY A 286 -36.37 -10.63 -12.55
C GLY A 286 -35.59 -11.93 -12.50
N ARG A 287 -34.30 -11.92 -12.93
CA ARG A 287 -33.46 -13.12 -12.88
C ARG A 287 -33.01 -13.42 -11.46
N GLY A 288 -33.23 -14.67 -11.03
CA GLY A 288 -32.60 -15.17 -9.82
C GLY A 288 -31.07 -15.26 -9.99
N ALA A 289 -30.33 -14.81 -9.00
CA ALA A 289 -28.89 -14.77 -9.02
C ALA A 289 -28.33 -14.93 -7.61
N TYR A 290 -27.01 -15.00 -7.49
CA TYR A 290 -26.32 -14.98 -6.21
C TYR A 290 -25.28 -13.87 -6.16
N LYS A 291 -25.18 -13.23 -5.00
CA LYS A 291 -24.03 -12.40 -4.66
C LYS A 291 -23.05 -13.28 -3.88
N ILE A 292 -21.82 -13.38 -4.36
CA ILE A 292 -20.73 -14.03 -3.63
C ILE A 292 -20.01 -12.95 -2.84
N CYS A 293 -19.84 -13.20 -1.55
CA CYS A 293 -19.11 -12.36 -0.62
C CYS A 293 -17.91 -13.11 -0.08
N ALA A 294 -16.78 -12.43 0.09
CA ALA A 294 -15.62 -12.96 0.79
C ALA A 294 -14.95 -11.88 1.63
N LEU A 295 -14.73 -12.16 2.92
CA LEU A 295 -13.98 -11.31 3.81
C LEU A 295 -12.52 -11.72 3.77
N VAL A 296 -11.63 -10.80 3.41
CA VAL A 296 -10.22 -11.08 3.16
C VAL A 296 -9.32 -10.03 3.82
N GLN A 297 -8.05 -10.36 4.06
CA GLN A 297 -7.04 -9.36 4.42
C GLN A 297 -6.86 -8.39 3.24
N ASN A 298 -6.62 -7.10 3.53
CA ASN A 298 -6.42 -6.09 2.48
C ASN A 298 -5.28 -6.47 1.51
N SER A 299 -4.22 -7.09 2.02
CA SER A 299 -3.10 -7.59 1.23
C SER A 299 -3.47 -8.66 0.20
N ASP A 300 -4.55 -9.40 0.47
CA ASP A 300 -5.01 -10.51 -0.38
C ASP A 300 -6.13 -10.12 -1.36
N GLY A 301 -6.65 -8.91 -1.23
CA GLY A 301 -7.81 -8.42 -1.99
C GLY A 301 -7.69 -8.64 -3.49
N ASP A 302 -6.62 -8.18 -4.11
CA ASP A 302 -6.40 -8.32 -5.56
C ASP A 302 -6.22 -9.77 -5.99
N ARG A 303 -5.50 -10.57 -5.20
CA ARG A 303 -5.25 -11.98 -5.49
C ARG A 303 -6.54 -12.80 -5.46
N LEU A 304 -7.34 -12.61 -4.40
CA LEU A 304 -8.59 -13.35 -4.22
C LEU A 304 -9.70 -12.85 -5.15
N SER A 305 -9.72 -11.56 -5.51
CA SER A 305 -10.62 -11.06 -6.56
C SER A 305 -10.38 -11.72 -7.90
N ARG A 306 -9.12 -11.85 -8.33
CA ARG A 306 -8.78 -12.52 -9.59
C ARG A 306 -9.17 -14.00 -9.56
N ARG A 307 -9.02 -14.66 -8.40
CA ARG A 307 -9.47 -16.03 -8.21
C ARG A 307 -10.98 -16.13 -8.33
N LEU A 308 -11.73 -15.28 -7.63
CA LEU A 308 -13.19 -15.23 -7.67
C LEU A 308 -13.71 -15.06 -9.11
N MET A 309 -13.11 -14.14 -9.88
CA MET A 309 -13.47 -13.94 -11.29
C MET A 309 -13.25 -15.20 -12.14
N ARG A 310 -12.13 -15.89 -11.94
CA ARG A 310 -11.81 -17.13 -12.70
C ARG A 310 -12.74 -18.29 -12.36
N GLU A 311 -13.08 -18.45 -11.08
CA GLU A 311 -13.95 -19.55 -10.62
C GLU A 311 -15.41 -19.36 -11.04
N THR A 312 -15.86 -18.11 -11.19
CA THR A 312 -17.29 -17.81 -11.41
C THR A 312 -17.62 -17.24 -12.78
N GLY A 313 -16.61 -16.84 -13.56
CA GLY A 313 -16.83 -16.10 -14.81
C GLY A 313 -17.25 -14.64 -14.61
N ALA A 314 -17.31 -14.14 -13.37
CA ALA A 314 -17.67 -12.75 -13.10
C ALA A 314 -16.68 -11.78 -13.75
N LEU A 315 -17.19 -10.67 -14.34
CA LEU A 315 -16.40 -9.69 -15.06
C LEU A 315 -15.86 -8.57 -14.15
N GLY A 316 -16.29 -8.53 -12.89
CA GLY A 316 -15.84 -7.52 -11.93
C GLY A 316 -16.15 -7.90 -10.50
N VAL A 317 -15.31 -7.46 -9.57
CA VAL A 317 -15.46 -7.63 -8.13
C VAL A 317 -15.42 -6.27 -7.48
N ARG A 318 -16.36 -6.00 -6.58
CA ARG A 318 -16.37 -4.79 -5.74
C ARG A 318 -15.50 -5.02 -4.51
N HIS A 319 -14.71 -4.03 -4.13
CA HIS A 319 -13.92 -4.00 -2.92
C HIS A 319 -14.54 -2.97 -1.97
N LEU A 320 -14.90 -3.42 -0.77
CA LEU A 320 -15.46 -2.58 0.28
C LEU A 320 -14.57 -2.73 1.53
N ASN A 321 -14.13 -1.62 2.11
CA ASN A 321 -13.40 -1.68 3.38
C ASN A 321 -14.32 -2.20 4.49
N ALA A 322 -13.83 -3.18 5.25
CA ALA A 322 -14.57 -3.80 6.34
C ALA A 322 -13.77 -3.79 7.64
N GLY A 323 -14.40 -3.37 8.73
CA GLY A 323 -13.90 -3.56 10.09
C GLY A 323 -14.50 -4.82 10.71
N ARG A 324 -13.72 -5.55 11.50
CA ARG A 324 -14.18 -6.72 12.24
C ARG A 324 -13.68 -6.67 13.68
N THR A 325 -14.61 -6.67 14.63
CA THR A 325 -14.28 -6.91 16.04
C THR A 325 -14.25 -8.40 16.29
N VAL A 326 -13.16 -8.92 16.82
CA VAL A 326 -12.97 -10.36 17.08
C VAL A 326 -12.78 -10.56 18.58
N ALA A 327 -13.59 -11.42 19.17
CA ALA A 327 -13.41 -11.84 20.54
C ALA A 327 -12.17 -12.75 20.69
N GLU A 328 -11.52 -12.70 21.83
CA GLU A 328 -10.48 -13.66 22.18
C GLU A 328 -11.06 -15.07 22.16
N ARG A 329 -10.28 -16.02 21.63
CA ARG A 329 -10.75 -17.39 21.44
C ARG A 329 -9.72 -18.39 21.96
N ARG A 330 -10.18 -19.30 22.83
CA ARG A 330 -9.36 -20.41 23.31
C ARG A 330 -10.16 -21.71 23.33
N HIS A 331 -9.46 -22.84 23.36
CA HIS A 331 -10.06 -24.15 23.50
C HIS A 331 -9.61 -24.77 24.83
N VAL A 332 -10.57 -25.38 25.55
CA VAL A 332 -10.32 -26.12 26.77
C VAL A 332 -10.85 -27.54 26.59
N VAL A 333 -10.08 -28.52 27.01
CA VAL A 333 -10.53 -29.93 27.02
C VAL A 333 -11.20 -30.20 28.35
N VAL A 334 -12.44 -30.65 28.33
CA VAL A 334 -13.17 -31.11 29.53
C VAL A 334 -13.26 -32.63 29.53
N GLU A 335 -13.13 -33.21 30.72
CA GLU A 335 -13.30 -34.65 30.97
C GLU A 335 -14.74 -34.92 31.30
N LEU A 336 -15.39 -35.81 30.56
CA LEU A 336 -16.73 -36.33 30.83
C LEU A 336 -16.63 -37.78 31.27
N PRO A 337 -17.61 -38.35 32.00
CA PRO A 337 -17.58 -39.74 32.39
C PRO A 337 -17.41 -40.76 31.29
N TYR A 338 -17.67 -40.33 30.05
CA TYR A 338 -17.67 -41.14 28.84
C TYR A 338 -16.69 -40.62 27.75
N GLY A 339 -15.75 -39.70 28.09
CA GLY A 339 -14.71 -39.27 27.17
C GLY A 339 -14.39 -37.79 27.20
N ARG A 340 -13.45 -37.38 26.35
CA ARG A 340 -12.96 -36.00 26.28
C ARG A 340 -13.71 -35.19 25.24
N CYS A 341 -14.03 -33.93 25.59
CA CYS A 341 -14.66 -32.99 24.66
C CYS A 341 -13.94 -31.64 24.70
N ARG A 342 -13.54 -31.12 23.55
CA ARG A 342 -13.05 -29.75 23.43
C ARG A 342 -14.21 -28.78 23.52
N VAL A 343 -14.01 -27.71 24.29
CA VAL A 343 -14.96 -26.61 24.44
C VAL A 343 -14.30 -25.34 23.96
N LYS A 344 -14.92 -24.68 22.99
CA LYS A 344 -14.53 -23.38 22.53
C LYS A 344 -15.05 -22.30 23.48
N ILE A 345 -14.15 -21.46 23.95
CA ILE A 345 -14.43 -20.33 24.81
C ILE A 345 -14.19 -19.05 24.00
N GLY A 346 -15.17 -18.17 24.03
CA GLY A 346 -15.04 -16.79 23.53
C GLY A 346 -15.04 -15.82 24.70
N SER A 347 -14.04 -14.92 24.75
CA SER A 347 -13.91 -13.93 25.81
C SER A 347 -13.86 -12.51 25.25
N LEU A 348 -14.45 -11.56 25.97
CA LEU A 348 -14.38 -10.14 25.67
C LEU A 348 -14.04 -9.40 26.98
N ASP A 349 -13.04 -8.53 26.91
CA ASP A 349 -12.58 -7.76 28.10
C ASP A 349 -12.25 -8.65 29.32
N GLY A 350 -11.82 -9.89 29.07
CA GLY A 350 -11.47 -10.86 30.10
C GLY A 350 -12.64 -11.68 30.66
N GLU A 351 -13.86 -11.45 30.18
CA GLU A 351 -15.07 -12.22 30.58
C GLU A 351 -15.42 -13.24 29.49
N ASP A 352 -15.68 -14.49 29.92
CA ASP A 352 -16.14 -15.57 29.06
C ASP A 352 -17.65 -15.43 28.80
N PHE A 353 -18.04 -15.23 27.54
CA PHE A 353 -19.44 -15.08 27.16
C PHE A 353 -19.93 -16.18 26.18
N VAL A 354 -19.00 -16.92 25.56
CA VAL A 354 -19.32 -18.09 24.73
C VAL A 354 -18.66 -19.32 25.31
N ILE A 355 -19.47 -20.35 25.60
CA ILE A 355 -19.02 -21.68 26.02
C ILE A 355 -19.69 -22.69 25.07
N ALA A 356 -18.96 -23.16 24.08
CA ALA A 356 -19.50 -24.02 23.03
C ALA A 356 -18.66 -25.30 22.86
N PRO A 357 -19.21 -26.47 23.17
CA PRO A 357 -18.56 -27.75 22.86
C PRO A 357 -18.30 -27.87 21.34
N GLU A 358 -17.15 -28.41 20.96
CA GLU A 358 -16.83 -28.65 19.56
C GLU A 358 -17.71 -29.75 19.00
N PHE A 359 -18.39 -29.45 17.89
CA PHE A 359 -19.38 -30.35 17.27
C PHE A 359 -18.79 -31.72 16.94
N ALA A 360 -17.57 -31.77 16.41
CA ALA A 360 -16.92 -33.03 16.03
C ALA A 360 -16.71 -33.96 17.24
N ASP A 361 -16.27 -33.42 18.38
CA ASP A 361 -16.04 -34.20 19.60
C ASP A 361 -17.37 -34.62 20.22
N ALA A 362 -18.32 -33.69 20.29
CA ALA A 362 -19.65 -33.98 20.87
C ALA A 362 -20.43 -34.99 20.02
N SER A 363 -20.37 -34.89 18.69
CA SER A 363 -21.02 -35.83 17.77
C SER A 363 -20.41 -37.23 17.86
N ARG A 364 -19.10 -37.33 17.95
CA ARG A 364 -18.38 -38.59 18.14
C ARG A 364 -18.83 -39.25 19.49
N LEU A 365 -18.81 -38.52 20.58
CA LEU A 365 -19.22 -39.00 21.87
C LEU A 365 -20.72 -39.44 21.91
N ALA A 366 -21.59 -38.67 21.26
CA ALA A 366 -23.00 -39.05 21.14
C ALA A 366 -23.17 -40.37 20.38
N ALA A 367 -22.40 -40.58 19.30
CA ALA A 367 -22.44 -41.83 18.53
C ALA A 367 -21.86 -43.02 19.31
N GLU A 368 -20.75 -42.85 20.04
CA GLU A 368 -20.12 -43.90 20.84
C GLU A 368 -20.97 -44.34 22.06
N THR A 369 -21.72 -43.40 22.65
CA THR A 369 -22.49 -43.67 23.88
C THR A 369 -23.97 -43.92 23.66
N GLY A 370 -24.49 -43.61 22.46
CA GLY A 370 -25.92 -43.61 22.20
C GLY A 370 -26.70 -42.48 22.86
N MET A 371 -26.00 -41.50 23.48
CA MET A 371 -26.64 -40.36 24.11
C MET A 371 -27.07 -39.31 23.10
N PRO A 372 -28.20 -38.61 23.36
CA PRO A 372 -28.61 -37.48 22.53
C PRO A 372 -27.53 -36.39 22.52
N LEU A 373 -27.19 -35.84 21.35
CA LEU A 373 -26.20 -34.78 21.20
C LEU A 373 -26.42 -33.57 22.13
N PRO A 374 -27.69 -33.08 22.36
CA PRO A 374 -27.93 -31.99 23.31
C PRO A 374 -27.51 -32.31 24.74
N LYS A 375 -27.58 -33.59 25.16
CA LYS A 375 -27.13 -34.03 26.48
C LYS A 375 -25.61 -33.91 26.60
N VAL A 376 -24.86 -34.37 25.58
CA VAL A 376 -23.40 -34.24 25.56
C VAL A 376 -22.97 -32.76 25.59
N TYR A 377 -23.67 -31.87 24.89
CA TYR A 377 -23.45 -30.44 24.95
C TYR A 377 -23.66 -29.85 26.33
N SER A 378 -24.76 -30.26 27.02
CA SER A 378 -25.05 -29.81 28.38
C SER A 378 -23.99 -30.30 29.38
N ASP A 379 -23.60 -31.57 29.28
CA ASP A 379 -22.58 -32.16 30.16
C ASP A 379 -21.22 -31.49 30.02
N ALA A 380 -20.81 -31.21 28.76
CA ALA A 380 -19.54 -30.53 28.48
C ALA A 380 -19.53 -29.06 29.00
N ARG A 381 -20.64 -28.33 28.88
CA ARG A 381 -20.77 -26.99 29.45
C ARG A 381 -20.72 -27.00 30.98
N ASN A 382 -21.42 -27.97 31.60
CA ASN A 382 -21.43 -28.12 33.06
C ASN A 382 -20.05 -28.51 33.58
N ALA A 383 -19.33 -29.40 32.92
CA ALA A 383 -17.97 -29.77 33.27
C ALA A 383 -17.02 -28.57 33.21
N TYR A 384 -17.15 -27.71 32.19
CA TYR A 384 -16.38 -26.46 32.15
C TYR A 384 -16.72 -25.52 33.31
N ALA A 385 -18.00 -25.31 33.59
CA ALA A 385 -18.43 -24.44 34.67
C ALA A 385 -17.95 -24.91 36.05
N GLN A 386 -17.86 -26.25 36.27
CA GLN A 386 -17.37 -26.84 37.51
C GLN A 386 -15.84 -26.75 37.67
N ALA A 387 -15.11 -26.82 36.55
CA ALA A 387 -13.65 -26.72 36.55
C ALA A 387 -13.13 -25.29 36.81
N GLY A 388 -13.99 -24.29 36.60
CA GLY A 388 -13.61 -22.88 36.67
C GLY A 388 -12.70 -22.44 35.50
N PRO A 389 -12.55 -21.12 35.25
CA PRO A 389 -11.55 -20.63 34.30
C PRO A 389 -10.14 -21.02 34.80
N PRO A 390 -9.24 -21.46 33.91
CA PRO A 390 -7.87 -21.75 34.32
C PRO A 390 -7.23 -20.50 34.92
N GLU A 391 -6.53 -20.67 36.05
CA GLU A 391 -5.77 -19.58 36.68
C GLU A 391 -4.87 -18.93 35.63
N LYS A 392 -4.92 -17.60 35.53
CA LYS A 392 -4.00 -16.84 34.66
C LYS A 392 -2.58 -17.11 35.16
N SER A 393 -1.82 -17.92 34.43
CA SER A 393 -0.37 -17.97 34.62
C SER A 393 0.19 -16.57 34.31
N GLY A 394 0.76 -15.96 35.35
CA GLY A 394 1.31 -14.63 35.39
C GLY A 394 2.49 -14.44 34.43
#